data_95cbe9a00f09f024928db2b25309b9f6
#
_entry.id   95cbe9a00f09f024928db2b25309b9f6
#
_cell.length_a   1.000
_cell.length_b   1.000
_cell.length_c   1.000
_cell.angle_alpha   90.00
_cell.angle_beta   90.00
_cell.angle_gamma   90.00
#
_symmetry.space_group_name_H-M   'P 1'
#
loop_
_entity.id
_entity.type
_entity.pdbx_description
1 polymer ?
#
loop_
_entity_poly.entity_id
_entity_poly.type
_entity_poly.pdbx_seq_one_letter_code
_entity_poly.pdbx_strand_id
1 'polypeptide(L)'
;MSGLHADASRVLREWGAPDEEQEALRRAYAGHLEDHPDGVWRGCASGHITASALVIDPAAGRVLLTLHGKLGLWLQTGGHCEPGDATLAGAALREATEESGIGGLRLLPEPARLDRHRTPCAVHLDVQYAALAPAGARAVISEESADLRWFAYEEVAGVADASVVRLLERSRALL
;
A
#
# COMPACT_ATOMS: atom_id res chain seq x y z
N MET A 1 3.65 -12.01 20.36
CA MET A 1 3.49 -11.81 18.91
C MET A 1 2.03 -11.48 18.64
N SER A 2 1.73 -10.36 18.01
CA SER A 2 0.34 -9.97 17.68
C SER A 2 -0.22 -10.81 16.53
N GLY A 3 -1.55 -10.85 16.38
CA GLY A 3 -2.20 -11.51 15.25
C GLY A 3 -1.74 -10.93 13.91
N LEU A 4 -1.59 -9.60 13.85
CA LEU A 4 -1.08 -8.90 12.66
C LEU A 4 0.37 -9.28 12.32
N HIS A 5 1.24 -9.43 13.32
CA HIS A 5 2.62 -9.87 13.09
C HIS A 5 2.66 -11.30 12.50
N ALA A 6 1.82 -12.19 13.01
CA ALA A 6 1.70 -13.55 12.49
C ALA A 6 1.15 -13.55 11.04
N ASP A 7 0.17 -12.70 10.74
CA ASP A 7 -0.36 -12.53 9.38
C ASP A 7 0.70 -11.98 8.43
N ALA A 8 1.40 -10.92 8.82
CA ALA A 8 2.47 -10.33 8.01
C ALA A 8 3.58 -11.34 7.69
N SER A 9 4.02 -12.10 8.69
CA SER A 9 5.02 -13.16 8.52
C SER A 9 4.52 -14.27 7.57
N ARG A 10 3.25 -14.65 7.66
CA ARG A 10 2.62 -15.62 6.77
C ARG A 10 2.55 -15.09 5.34
N VAL A 11 2.04 -13.87 5.14
CA VAL A 11 1.93 -13.23 3.82
C VAL A 11 3.29 -13.18 3.13
N LEU A 12 4.32 -12.70 3.83
CA LEU A 12 5.68 -12.62 3.26
C LEU A 12 6.27 -13.99 2.94
N ARG A 13 5.97 -15.02 3.72
CA ARG A 13 6.44 -16.39 3.45
C ARG A 13 5.76 -17.01 2.24
N GLU A 14 4.46 -16.77 2.07
CA GLU A 14 3.64 -17.38 1.03
C GLU A 14 3.63 -16.62 -0.29
N TRP A 15 3.92 -15.31 -0.26
CA TRP A 15 3.91 -14.48 -1.45
C TRP A 15 5.01 -14.85 -2.44
N GLY A 16 4.62 -15.07 -3.69
CA GLY A 16 5.53 -15.28 -4.81
C GLY A 16 6.02 -13.94 -5.37
N ALA A 17 7.26 -13.57 -5.04
CA ALA A 17 7.85 -12.34 -5.56
C ALA A 17 7.97 -12.40 -7.10
N PRO A 18 7.63 -11.33 -7.83
CA PRO A 18 7.61 -11.35 -9.29
C PRO A 18 9.01 -11.31 -9.94
N ASP A 19 10.01 -10.88 -9.21
CA ASP A 19 11.39 -10.72 -9.69
C ASP A 19 12.41 -10.78 -8.54
N GLU A 20 13.70 -10.72 -8.88
CA GLU A 20 14.78 -10.83 -7.90
C GLU A 20 14.85 -9.63 -6.93
N GLU A 21 14.51 -8.42 -7.39
CA GLU A 21 14.47 -7.22 -6.52
C GLU A 21 13.39 -7.39 -5.45
N GLN A 22 12.21 -7.81 -5.85
CA GLN A 22 11.08 -8.04 -4.94
C GLN A 22 11.33 -9.23 -4.01
N GLU A 23 12.02 -10.28 -4.49
CA GLU A 23 12.43 -11.40 -3.64
C GLU A 23 13.45 -10.98 -2.57
N ALA A 24 14.39 -10.10 -2.92
CA ALA A 24 15.33 -9.54 -1.94
C ALA A 24 14.61 -8.71 -0.87
N LEU A 25 13.63 -7.89 -1.25
CA LEU A 25 12.79 -7.14 -0.30
C LEU A 25 11.96 -8.08 0.58
N ARG A 26 11.35 -9.11 -0.01
CA ARG A 26 10.57 -10.11 0.72
C ARG A 26 11.39 -10.77 1.84
N ARG A 27 12.62 -11.18 1.53
CA ARG A 27 13.55 -11.76 2.51
C ARG A 27 13.95 -10.75 3.59
N ALA A 28 14.22 -9.51 3.20
CA ALA A 28 14.58 -8.46 4.15
C ALA A 28 13.42 -8.14 5.11
N TYR A 29 12.18 -8.11 4.62
CA TYR A 29 11.00 -7.88 5.46
C TYR A 29 10.74 -9.06 6.40
N ALA A 30 10.87 -10.30 5.90
CA ALA A 30 10.72 -11.49 6.73
C ALA A 30 11.76 -11.52 7.86
N GLY A 31 13.04 -11.27 7.55
CA GLY A 31 14.10 -11.18 8.54
C GLY A 31 13.88 -10.06 9.56
N HIS A 32 13.38 -8.89 9.11
CA HIS A 32 13.04 -7.81 10.00
C HIS A 32 11.96 -8.22 11.03
N LEU A 33 10.92 -8.93 10.60
CA LEU A 33 9.87 -9.41 11.51
C LEU A 33 10.37 -10.51 12.46
N GLU A 34 11.33 -11.33 12.03
CA GLU A 34 11.97 -12.32 12.92
C GLU A 34 12.77 -11.64 14.04
N ASP A 35 13.47 -10.55 13.72
CA ASP A 35 14.32 -9.81 14.65
C ASP A 35 13.52 -8.83 15.54
N HIS A 36 12.35 -8.38 15.07
CA HIS A 36 11.54 -7.34 15.72
C HIS A 36 10.08 -7.80 15.96
N PRO A 37 9.74 -8.30 17.15
CA PRO A 37 8.37 -8.67 17.48
C PRO A 37 7.36 -7.51 17.41
N ASP A 38 7.85 -6.26 17.49
CA ASP A 38 7.10 -5.02 17.32
C ASP A 38 7.18 -4.43 15.90
N GLY A 39 7.81 -5.14 14.95
CA GLY A 39 8.10 -4.67 13.60
C GLY A 39 6.90 -4.33 12.72
N VAL A 40 5.68 -4.62 13.16
CA VAL A 40 4.43 -4.17 12.50
C VAL A 40 3.90 -2.85 13.08
N TRP A 41 4.51 -2.31 14.13
CA TRP A 41 4.00 -1.14 14.80
C TRP A 41 4.89 0.08 14.59
N ARG A 42 4.28 1.25 14.46
CA ARG A 42 4.95 2.54 14.28
C ARG A 42 6.03 2.83 15.33
N GLY A 43 5.92 2.25 16.52
CA GLY A 43 6.91 2.42 17.60
C GLY A 43 8.24 1.72 17.35
N CYS A 44 8.34 0.78 16.42
CA CYS A 44 9.58 0.11 16.07
C CYS A 44 10.54 1.07 15.34
N ALA A 45 11.58 1.51 16.04
CA ALA A 45 12.53 2.51 15.55
C ALA A 45 13.43 2.00 14.42
N SER A 46 13.66 0.69 14.36
CA SER A 46 14.45 0.05 13.29
C SER A 46 13.76 0.05 11.93
N GLY A 47 12.47 0.36 11.91
CA GLY A 47 11.58 0.33 10.78
C GLY A 47 10.33 -0.48 11.11
N HIS A 48 9.28 -0.29 10.34
CA HIS A 48 8.03 -1.03 10.57
C HIS A 48 7.27 -1.25 9.28
N ILE A 49 6.46 -2.30 9.31
CA ILE A 49 5.55 -2.61 8.21
C ILE A 49 4.50 -1.52 8.10
N THR A 50 4.23 -1.10 6.88
CA THR A 50 3.06 -0.30 6.49
C THR A 50 2.25 -1.06 5.44
N ALA A 51 1.01 -0.69 5.27
CA ALA A 51 0.13 -1.31 4.30
C ALA A 51 -0.53 -0.24 3.42
N SER A 52 -0.45 -0.42 2.11
CA SER A 52 -1.01 0.51 1.15
C SER A 52 -1.78 -0.19 0.04
N ALA A 53 -2.61 0.55 -0.67
CA ALA A 53 -3.32 0.04 -1.82
C ALA A 53 -3.45 1.10 -2.92
N LEU A 54 -3.16 0.70 -4.16
CA LEU A 54 -3.51 1.48 -5.33
C LEU A 54 -4.97 1.21 -5.68
N VAL A 55 -5.81 2.22 -5.57
CA VAL A 55 -7.22 2.14 -5.93
C VAL A 55 -7.37 2.29 -7.44
N ILE A 56 -7.94 1.29 -8.09
CA ILE A 56 -8.04 1.17 -9.55
C ILE A 56 -9.50 1.08 -9.97
N ASP A 57 -9.88 1.85 -10.98
CA ASP A 57 -11.12 1.70 -11.74
C ASP A 57 -10.74 1.14 -13.13
N PRO A 58 -10.73 -0.19 -13.28
CA PRO A 58 -10.26 -0.80 -14.52
C PRO A 58 -11.20 -0.56 -15.70
N ALA A 59 -12.49 -0.35 -15.45
CA ALA A 59 -13.45 -0.05 -16.51
C ALA A 59 -13.22 1.33 -17.13
N ALA A 60 -12.75 2.29 -16.34
CA ALA A 60 -12.42 3.64 -16.80
C ALA A 60 -10.92 3.83 -17.11
N GLY A 61 -10.07 2.82 -16.88
CA GLY A 61 -8.63 2.90 -17.15
C GLY A 61 -7.90 3.95 -16.30
N ARG A 62 -8.24 4.06 -15.02
CA ARG A 62 -7.72 5.11 -14.13
C ARG A 62 -7.42 4.61 -12.72
N VAL A 63 -6.58 5.35 -12.02
CA VAL A 63 -6.23 5.13 -10.62
C VAL A 63 -6.49 6.38 -9.79
N LEU A 64 -6.77 6.17 -8.51
CA LEU A 64 -6.93 7.23 -7.55
C LEU A 64 -5.61 7.46 -6.83
N LEU A 65 -5.15 8.71 -6.83
CA LEU A 65 -3.98 9.12 -6.05
C LEU A 65 -4.35 10.24 -5.10
N THR A 66 -3.65 10.28 -3.97
CA THR A 66 -3.76 11.31 -2.96
C THR A 66 -2.52 12.21 -3.01
N LEU A 67 -2.70 13.51 -2.92
CA LEU A 67 -1.59 14.47 -2.78
C LEU A 67 -1.18 14.54 -1.31
N HIS A 68 0.02 14.05 -1.00
CA HIS A 68 0.55 14.08 0.34
C HIS A 68 0.92 15.52 0.72
N GLY A 69 0.24 16.07 1.74
CA GLY A 69 0.34 17.49 2.08
C GLY A 69 1.74 18.00 2.44
N LYS A 70 2.59 17.13 3.04
CA LYS A 70 3.96 17.50 3.43
C LYS A 70 4.99 17.25 2.33
N LEU A 71 4.79 16.21 1.51
CA LEU A 71 5.75 15.80 0.48
C LEU A 71 5.48 16.44 -0.88
N GLY A 72 4.25 16.92 -1.12
CA GLY A 72 3.84 17.47 -2.42
C GLY A 72 3.86 16.41 -3.54
N LEU A 73 3.77 15.12 -3.20
CA LEU A 73 3.80 14.00 -4.12
C LEU A 73 2.42 13.34 -4.22
N TRP A 74 2.07 12.92 -5.44
CA TRP A 74 0.92 12.07 -5.67
C TRP A 74 1.27 10.60 -5.40
N LEU A 75 0.58 10.00 -4.43
CA LEU A 75 0.86 8.67 -3.92
C LEU A 75 -0.41 7.81 -3.91
N GLN A 76 -0.23 6.50 -3.83
CA GLN A 76 -1.31 5.58 -3.48
C GLN A 76 -1.79 5.83 -2.04
N THR A 77 -2.99 5.35 -1.71
CA THR A 77 -3.52 5.36 -0.34
C THR A 77 -2.74 4.38 0.54
N GLY A 78 -2.59 4.68 1.82
CA GLY A 78 -1.92 3.77 2.75
C GLY A 78 -1.36 4.47 3.98
N GLY A 79 -0.99 3.68 4.96
CA GLY A 79 -0.48 4.19 6.22
C GLY A 79 0.01 3.11 7.17
N HIS A 80 0.09 3.49 8.44
CA HIS A 80 0.54 2.62 9.52
C HIS A 80 -0.53 1.59 9.89
N CYS A 81 -0.06 0.40 10.26
CA CYS A 81 -0.94 -0.58 10.86
C CYS A 81 -1.38 -0.13 12.26
N GLU A 82 -2.63 -0.42 12.60
CA GLU A 82 -3.25 -0.08 13.88
C GLU A 82 -3.58 -1.32 14.72
N PRO A 83 -3.68 -1.18 16.06
CA PRO A 83 -3.98 -2.32 16.94
C PRO A 83 -5.26 -3.09 16.59
N GLY A 84 -6.22 -2.45 15.91
CA GLY A 84 -7.46 -3.08 15.44
C GLY A 84 -7.30 -3.88 14.13
N ASP A 85 -6.18 -3.74 13.43
CA ASP A 85 -5.94 -4.46 12.18
C ASP A 85 -5.56 -5.92 12.49
N ALA A 86 -6.32 -6.86 11.95
CA ALA A 86 -6.05 -8.29 12.11
C ALA A 86 -5.11 -8.84 11.02
N THR A 87 -5.11 -8.22 9.83
CA THR A 87 -4.33 -8.64 8.66
C THR A 87 -3.75 -7.44 7.91
N LEU A 88 -2.67 -7.66 7.15
CA LEU A 88 -2.11 -6.62 6.27
C LEU A 88 -3.10 -6.17 5.20
N ALA A 89 -3.81 -7.11 4.60
CA ALA A 89 -4.86 -6.80 3.63
C ALA A 89 -5.98 -5.95 4.26
N GLY A 90 -6.37 -6.26 5.50
CA GLY A 90 -7.33 -5.46 6.26
C GLY A 90 -6.86 -4.04 6.52
N ALA A 91 -5.59 -3.86 6.93
CA ALA A 91 -4.98 -2.55 7.12
C ALA A 91 -4.97 -1.74 5.81
N ALA A 92 -4.52 -2.34 4.70
CA ALA A 92 -4.52 -1.68 3.40
C ALA A 92 -5.93 -1.27 2.93
N LEU A 93 -6.92 -2.13 3.15
CA LEU A 93 -8.32 -1.84 2.80
C LEU A 93 -8.90 -0.73 3.67
N ARG A 94 -8.62 -0.72 4.98
CA ARG A 94 -9.03 0.35 5.90
C ARG A 94 -8.49 1.69 5.43
N GLU A 95 -7.17 1.80 5.22
CA GLU A 95 -6.51 3.01 4.74
C GLU A 95 -7.08 3.48 3.40
N ALA A 96 -7.23 2.57 2.44
CA ALA A 96 -7.80 2.90 1.13
C ALA A 96 -9.25 3.41 1.24
N THR A 97 -10.05 2.84 2.12
CA THR A 97 -11.43 3.27 2.35
C THR A 97 -11.50 4.63 3.04
N GLU A 98 -10.68 4.84 4.06
CA GLU A 98 -10.63 6.09 4.83
C GLU A 98 -10.15 7.26 3.97
N GLU A 99 -9.05 7.09 3.24
CA GLU A 99 -8.46 8.15 2.43
C GLU A 99 -9.25 8.43 1.14
N SER A 100 -9.89 7.42 0.54
CA SER A 100 -10.66 7.62 -0.69
C SER A 100 -12.12 7.98 -0.47
N GLY A 101 -12.68 7.66 0.68
CA GLY A 101 -14.11 7.75 0.96
C GLY A 101 -14.96 6.78 0.12
N ILE A 102 -14.35 5.80 -0.54
CA ILE A 102 -15.05 4.84 -1.41
C ILE A 102 -15.41 3.59 -0.60
N GLY A 103 -16.71 3.33 -0.47
CA GLY A 103 -17.20 2.03 0.04
C GLY A 103 -17.14 0.95 -1.03
N GLY A 104 -17.00 -0.31 -0.60
CA GLY A 104 -17.07 -1.46 -1.50
C GLY A 104 -15.80 -1.70 -2.33
N LEU A 105 -14.66 -1.15 -1.92
CA LEU A 105 -13.36 -1.51 -2.49
C LEU A 105 -13.10 -3.01 -2.31
N ARG A 106 -12.56 -3.65 -3.33
CA ARG A 106 -12.19 -5.07 -3.30
C ARG A 106 -10.68 -5.21 -3.53
N LEU A 107 -9.97 -5.60 -2.50
CA LEU A 107 -8.55 -5.88 -2.60
C LEU A 107 -8.28 -7.15 -3.42
N LEU A 108 -7.24 -7.14 -4.24
CA LEU A 108 -6.69 -8.38 -4.76
C LEU A 108 -6.04 -9.17 -3.61
N PRO A 109 -6.10 -10.53 -3.64
CA PRO A 109 -5.78 -11.34 -2.46
C PRO A 109 -4.32 -11.30 -2.03
N GLU A 110 -3.42 -11.03 -2.97
CA GLU A 110 -1.98 -11.01 -2.72
C GLU A 110 -1.40 -9.60 -2.89
N PRO A 111 -0.29 -9.30 -2.22
CA PRO A 111 0.46 -8.06 -2.48
C PRO A 111 0.85 -7.94 -3.95
N ALA A 112 0.73 -6.75 -4.50
CA ALA A 112 1.23 -6.45 -5.83
C ALA A 112 2.76 -6.30 -5.82
N ARG A 113 3.30 -5.59 -4.82
CA ARG A 113 4.73 -5.41 -4.65
C ARG A 113 5.08 -4.93 -3.24
N LEU A 114 6.37 -4.85 -2.95
CA LEU A 114 6.95 -4.25 -1.75
C LEU A 114 7.71 -2.98 -2.12
N ASP A 115 7.70 -1.99 -1.23
CA ASP A 115 8.46 -0.76 -1.39
C ASP A 115 9.08 -0.33 -0.06
N ARG A 116 10.39 -0.12 -0.07
CA ARG A 116 11.13 0.31 1.12
C ARG A 116 11.59 1.74 0.95
N HIS A 117 11.15 2.61 1.84
CA HIS A 117 11.54 4.02 1.79
C HIS A 117 11.71 4.62 3.19
N ARG A 118 12.52 5.68 3.25
CA ARG A 118 12.73 6.43 4.49
C ARG A 118 11.66 7.50 4.64
N THR A 119 11.20 7.67 5.88
CA THR A 119 10.32 8.75 6.29
C THR A 119 10.91 9.46 7.50
N PRO A 120 10.37 10.62 7.94
CA PRO A 120 10.84 11.28 9.15
C PRO A 120 10.74 10.43 10.42
N CYS A 121 9.80 9.49 10.50
CA CYS A 121 9.62 8.66 11.68
C CYS A 121 10.54 7.42 11.69
N ALA A 122 10.69 6.75 10.55
CA ALA A 122 11.51 5.52 10.44
C ALA A 122 11.62 5.07 8.97
N VAL A 123 12.20 3.89 8.76
CA VAL A 123 12.10 3.17 7.49
C VAL A 123 10.74 2.48 7.42
N HIS A 124 9.98 2.78 6.39
CA HIS A 124 8.75 2.08 6.06
C HIS A 124 9.05 0.86 5.19
N LEU A 125 8.52 -0.27 5.60
CA LEU A 125 8.53 -1.54 4.88
C LEU A 125 7.11 -1.75 4.34
N ASP A 126 6.81 -1.09 3.21
CA ASP A 126 5.45 -1.01 2.69
C ASP A 126 5.05 -2.27 1.91
N VAL A 127 3.92 -2.84 2.29
CA VAL A 127 3.29 -3.97 1.59
C VAL A 127 2.14 -3.41 0.77
N GLN A 128 2.29 -3.42 -0.55
CA GLN A 128 1.42 -2.71 -1.48
C GLN A 128 0.45 -3.66 -2.18
N TYR A 129 -0.83 -3.33 -2.10
CA TYR A 129 -1.92 -4.07 -2.74
C TYR A 129 -2.55 -3.28 -3.90
N ALA A 130 -3.35 -3.95 -4.70
CA ALA A 130 -4.28 -3.34 -5.64
C ALA A 130 -5.71 -3.47 -5.11
N ALA A 131 -6.47 -2.38 -5.10
CA ALA A 131 -7.86 -2.33 -4.70
C ALA A 131 -8.75 -1.92 -5.87
N LEU A 132 -9.73 -2.74 -6.22
CA LEU A 132 -10.66 -2.45 -7.30
C LEU A 132 -11.84 -1.63 -6.79
N ALA A 133 -12.05 -0.48 -7.41
CA ALA A 133 -13.21 0.35 -7.13
C ALA A 133 -14.47 -0.21 -7.81
N PRO A 134 -15.65 -0.13 -7.17
CA PRO A 134 -16.90 -0.43 -7.84
C PRO A 134 -17.16 0.55 -8.98
N ALA A 135 -17.92 0.12 -9.98
CA ALA A 135 -18.27 0.97 -11.11
C ALA A 135 -18.98 2.25 -10.65
N GLY A 136 -18.56 3.39 -11.18
CA GLY A 136 -19.10 4.69 -10.82
C GLY A 136 -18.70 5.22 -9.45
N ALA A 137 -17.67 4.63 -8.82
CA ALA A 137 -17.15 5.08 -7.53
C ALA A 137 -16.81 6.58 -7.55
N ARG A 138 -17.23 7.28 -6.50
CA ARG A 138 -16.90 8.68 -6.26
C ARG A 138 -15.97 8.78 -5.06
N ALA A 139 -14.82 9.38 -5.26
CA ALA A 139 -13.88 9.65 -4.20
C ALA A 139 -14.28 10.90 -3.41
N VAL A 140 -14.04 10.86 -2.10
CA VAL A 140 -14.25 11.99 -1.19
C VAL A 140 -12.95 12.21 -0.44
N ILE A 141 -12.39 13.41 -0.55
CA ILE A 141 -11.13 13.77 0.10
C ILE A 141 -11.26 13.68 1.63
N SER A 142 -10.24 13.10 2.28
CA SER A 142 -10.10 13.08 3.73
C SER A 142 -9.39 14.36 4.23
N GLU A 143 -9.45 14.62 5.54
CA GLU A 143 -8.75 15.75 6.16
C GLU A 143 -7.22 15.62 6.11
N GLU A 144 -6.70 14.41 5.92
CA GLU A 144 -5.24 14.12 5.89
C GLU A 144 -4.60 14.40 4.52
N SER A 145 -5.41 14.52 3.46
CA SER A 145 -4.93 14.72 2.09
C SER A 145 -5.09 16.17 1.65
N ALA A 146 -4.09 16.71 0.94
CA ALA A 146 -4.17 18.03 0.34
C ALA A 146 -5.05 18.04 -0.91
N ASP A 147 -5.08 16.93 -1.65
CA ASP A 147 -5.94 16.73 -2.82
C ASP A 147 -6.12 15.21 -3.07
N LEU A 148 -7.14 14.87 -3.83
CA LEU A 148 -7.49 13.49 -4.19
C LEU A 148 -8.07 13.48 -5.60
N ARG A 149 -7.43 12.74 -6.54
CA ARG A 149 -7.83 12.75 -7.95
C ARG A 149 -7.69 11.39 -8.61
N TRP A 150 -8.56 11.17 -9.59
CA TRP A 150 -8.42 10.12 -10.57
C TRP A 150 -7.48 10.55 -11.69
N PHE A 151 -6.52 9.70 -12.02
CA PHE A 151 -5.60 9.87 -13.14
C PHE A 151 -5.75 8.71 -14.11
N ALA A 152 -5.80 8.99 -15.40
CA ALA A 152 -5.68 7.95 -16.42
C ALA A 152 -4.30 7.26 -16.27
N TYR A 153 -4.20 6.00 -16.65
CA TYR A 153 -2.95 5.25 -16.47
C TYR A 153 -1.73 5.94 -17.08
N GLU A 154 -1.91 6.55 -18.26
CA GLU A 154 -0.86 7.27 -18.98
C GLU A 154 -0.42 8.58 -18.33
N GLU A 155 -1.24 9.16 -17.46
CA GLU A 155 -0.93 10.40 -16.77
C GLU A 155 -0.03 10.17 -15.52
N VAL A 156 -0.05 8.96 -14.96
CA VAL A 156 0.59 8.66 -13.67
C VAL A 156 2.09 8.95 -13.69
N ALA A 157 2.80 8.61 -14.77
CA ALA A 157 4.24 8.85 -14.90
C ALA A 157 4.61 10.35 -14.90
N GLY A 158 3.66 11.22 -15.23
CA GLY A 158 3.86 12.67 -15.21
C GLY A 158 3.62 13.36 -13.88
N VAL A 159 2.98 12.68 -12.93
CA VAL A 159 2.55 13.27 -11.64
C VAL A 159 3.07 12.55 -10.41
N ALA A 160 3.44 11.28 -10.52
CA ALA A 160 3.89 10.44 -9.43
C ALA A 160 5.33 9.95 -9.63
N ASP A 161 5.93 9.44 -8.57
CA ASP A 161 7.29 8.90 -8.64
C ASP A 161 7.35 7.49 -9.27
N ALA A 162 8.56 7.00 -9.46
CA ALA A 162 8.79 5.69 -10.07
C ALA A 162 8.21 4.52 -9.23
N SER A 163 8.05 4.68 -7.92
CA SER A 163 7.45 3.64 -7.07
C SER A 163 5.98 3.44 -7.42
N VAL A 164 5.22 4.54 -7.55
CA VAL A 164 3.79 4.48 -7.94
C VAL A 164 3.63 3.95 -9.35
N VAL A 165 4.50 4.36 -10.28
CA VAL A 165 4.48 3.84 -11.66
C VAL A 165 4.67 2.32 -11.69
N ARG A 166 5.69 1.80 -10.98
CA ARG A 166 5.92 0.36 -10.88
C ARG A 166 4.76 -0.38 -10.20
N LEU A 167 4.15 0.24 -9.18
CA LEU A 167 2.96 -0.33 -8.54
C LEU A 167 1.79 -0.42 -9.51
N LEU A 168 1.55 0.62 -10.32
CA LEU A 168 0.53 0.60 -11.37
C LEU A 168 0.78 -0.51 -12.41
N GLU A 169 2.00 -0.59 -12.93
CA GLU A 169 2.38 -1.61 -13.92
C GLU A 169 2.15 -3.02 -13.39
N ARG A 170 2.60 -3.27 -12.16
CA ARG A 170 2.41 -4.57 -11.51
C ARG A 170 0.95 -4.87 -11.22
N SER A 171 0.19 -3.90 -10.73
CA SER A 171 -1.24 -4.06 -10.46
C SER A 171 -2.03 -4.39 -11.72
N ARG A 172 -1.74 -3.72 -12.84
CA ARG A 172 -2.36 -4.00 -14.13
C ARG A 172 -2.06 -5.42 -14.64
N ALA A 173 -0.87 -5.92 -14.38
CA ALA A 173 -0.51 -7.29 -14.76
C ALA A 173 -1.25 -8.37 -13.92
N LEU A 174 -1.89 -7.99 -12.82
CA LEU A 174 -2.67 -8.87 -11.95
C LEU A 174 -4.18 -8.82 -12.27
N LEU A 175 -4.63 -7.90 -13.11
CA LEU A 175 -6.04 -7.76 -13.52
C LEU A 175 -6.39 -8.71 -14.67
#